data_f683744973b768a5d45e65975de0721f
#
_entry.id   f683744973b768a5d45e65975de0721f
#
_cell.length_a   1.000
_cell.length_b   1.000
_cell.length_c   1.000
_cell.angle_alpha   90.00
_cell.angle_beta   90.00
_cell.angle_gamma   90.00
#
_symmetry.space_group_name_H-M   'P 1'
#
loop_
_entity.id
_entity.type
_entity.pdbx_description
1 polymer ?
#
loop_
_entity_poly.entity_id
_entity_poly.type
_entity_poly.pdbx_seq_one_letter_code
_entity_poly.pdbx_strand_id
1 'polypeptide(L)'
;LGVEFGLVASTAPRLECIPSRWVAIIVREVILLAWFGRKVWDESMTRGVPSGRQTTPQNQTTLQDHASVTGIGVHSGLPVTLTLHPAEADTGIVFLRCGIDGQPDRELDASFRSVTATEFATVLGDASGPAISTTEHVLAALHGLGVDNAVVEVDGPEVPIMDGSAAAFVAAIDQAGIVTLPARRRYIQVLKPVRVAKGDSYGELRPYARGLRIEAEIVFDHPLIGHQAFALDVEPNVFRRELARARTFGFMRDVAKLWSAGYALGASFENTVVIAENRVLNPEGMRFSDEFVRHKAIDAIGDLALSGAPLLGAYRSVRGGHKLNHAVLTALMSDRTAWTYVEMPEPGRRVRGHADLASSLAAPAYGPDVS
;
A
#
# COMPACT_ATOMS: atom_id res chain seq x y z
N LEU A 1 -64.01 13.45 28.09
CA LEU A 1 -62.57 13.62 28.16
C LEU A 1 -61.91 12.69 27.15
N GLY A 2 -61.85 13.19 25.89
CA GLY A 2 -61.22 12.51 24.79
C GLY A 2 -59.75 12.89 24.74
N VAL A 3 -58.86 11.91 24.45
CA VAL A 3 -57.47 12.15 24.08
C VAL A 3 -57.34 11.59 22.65
N GLU A 4 -57.22 12.50 21.68
CA GLU A 4 -56.89 12.16 20.31
C GLU A 4 -55.43 11.77 20.18
N PHE A 5 -55.14 10.58 19.63
CA PHE A 5 -53.83 10.18 19.18
C PHE A 5 -53.58 10.73 17.78
N GLY A 6 -52.72 11.76 17.68
CA GLY A 6 -52.25 12.25 16.40
C GLY A 6 -51.24 11.29 15.79
N LEU A 7 -51.58 10.73 14.62
CA LEU A 7 -50.64 10.03 13.73
C LEU A 7 -49.61 11.03 13.18
N VAL A 8 -48.37 10.90 13.56
CA VAL A 8 -47.25 11.58 12.89
C VAL A 8 -46.92 10.77 11.64
N ALA A 9 -47.27 11.30 10.48
CA ALA A 9 -46.86 10.73 9.20
C ALA A 9 -45.34 10.87 9.03
N SER A 10 -44.68 9.73 8.91
CA SER A 10 -43.28 9.62 8.50
C SER A 10 -43.16 10.09 7.04
N THR A 11 -42.59 11.26 6.82
CA THR A 11 -42.20 11.73 5.50
C THR A 11 -40.93 11.06 5.07
N ALA A 12 -41.02 10.05 4.19
CA ALA A 12 -39.90 9.56 3.41
C ALA A 12 -39.30 10.72 2.58
N PRO A 13 -37.98 10.87 2.48
CA PRO A 13 -37.41 11.90 1.62
C PRO A 13 -37.73 11.58 0.17
N ARG A 14 -38.32 12.56 -0.53
CA ARG A 14 -38.60 12.50 -1.97
C ARG A 14 -37.29 12.35 -2.73
N LEU A 15 -37.23 11.39 -3.63
CA LEU A 15 -36.19 11.15 -4.66
C LEU A 15 -36.27 12.25 -5.76
N GLU A 16 -36.13 13.51 -5.39
CA GLU A 16 -36.03 14.61 -6.33
C GLU A 16 -34.73 15.38 -6.03
N CYS A 17 -33.71 15.03 -6.77
CA CYS A 17 -32.55 15.82 -7.23
C CYS A 17 -31.34 14.95 -7.51
N ILE A 18 -31.48 13.98 -8.42
CA ILE A 18 -30.30 13.50 -9.16
C ILE A 18 -30.29 14.36 -10.44
N PRO A 19 -29.24 15.16 -10.71
CA PRO A 19 -29.18 15.91 -11.95
C PRO A 19 -29.26 14.91 -13.11
N SER A 20 -30.22 15.10 -14.01
CA SER A 20 -30.50 14.23 -15.15
C SER A 20 -29.31 14.00 -16.09
N ARG A 21 -28.25 14.78 -15.93
CA ARG A 21 -27.00 14.70 -16.65
C ARG A 21 -26.16 13.45 -16.30
N TRP A 22 -26.29 12.89 -15.09
CA TRP A 22 -25.51 11.74 -14.61
C TRP A 22 -26.19 10.40 -14.92
N VAL A 23 -27.50 10.35 -14.93
CA VAL A 23 -28.25 9.15 -15.34
C VAL A 23 -28.00 8.87 -16.83
N ALA A 24 -27.88 9.92 -17.66
CA ALA A 24 -27.57 9.78 -19.09
C ALA A 24 -26.13 9.28 -19.38
N ILE A 25 -25.17 9.59 -18.50
CA ILE A 25 -23.78 9.11 -18.64
C ILE A 25 -23.69 7.63 -18.30
N ILE A 26 -24.32 7.18 -17.22
CA ILE A 26 -24.34 5.76 -16.83
C ILE A 26 -25.00 4.88 -17.90
N VAL A 27 -26.08 5.34 -18.51
CA VAL A 27 -26.79 4.59 -19.58
C VAL A 27 -26.07 4.65 -20.92
N ARG A 28 -25.37 5.74 -21.23
CA ARG A 28 -24.68 5.92 -22.51
C ARG A 28 -23.37 5.13 -22.60
N GLU A 29 -22.64 4.98 -21.51
CA GLU A 29 -21.39 4.20 -21.49
C GLU A 29 -21.61 2.68 -21.51
N VAL A 30 -22.69 2.18 -20.92
CA VAL A 30 -23.05 0.76 -20.97
C VAL A 30 -23.37 0.30 -22.41
N ILE A 31 -23.82 1.21 -23.31
CA ILE A 31 -24.16 0.88 -24.71
C ILE A 31 -22.94 1.02 -25.65
N LEU A 32 -21.98 1.90 -25.37
CA LEU A 32 -20.81 2.15 -26.23
C LEU A 32 -19.66 1.15 -25.99
N LEU A 33 -19.51 0.59 -24.79
CA LEU A 33 -18.47 -0.38 -24.47
C LEU A 33 -18.69 -1.79 -25.05
N ALA A 34 -19.90 -2.13 -25.50
CA ALA A 34 -20.18 -3.38 -26.18
C ALA A 34 -19.61 -3.45 -27.62
N TRP A 35 -19.10 -2.35 -28.19
CA TRP A 35 -18.68 -2.28 -29.60
C TRP A 35 -17.17 -2.09 -29.83
N PHE A 36 -16.35 -1.72 -28.82
CA PHE A 36 -14.92 -1.45 -28.99
C PHE A 36 -13.96 -2.38 -28.22
N GLY A 37 -14.45 -3.40 -27.54
CA GLY A 37 -13.66 -4.31 -26.71
C GLY A 37 -13.06 -5.51 -27.42
N ARG A 38 -12.33 -5.36 -28.52
CA ARG A 38 -11.42 -6.39 -29.03
C ARG A 38 -10.26 -5.77 -29.79
N LYS A 39 -9.17 -5.46 -29.12
CA LYS A 39 -7.81 -5.59 -29.70
C LYS A 39 -6.72 -5.37 -28.66
N VAL A 40 -5.85 -6.38 -28.64
CA VAL A 40 -4.40 -6.38 -28.39
C VAL A 40 -3.99 -6.41 -26.91
N TRP A 41 -3.87 -7.60 -26.38
CA TRP A 41 -2.82 -7.94 -25.42
C TRP A 41 -1.88 -8.94 -26.09
N ASP A 42 -0.62 -8.52 -26.26
CA ASP A 42 0.45 -9.35 -26.81
C ASP A 42 1.00 -10.26 -25.70
N GLU A 43 1.01 -11.56 -25.93
CA GLU A 43 1.53 -12.61 -25.03
C GLU A 43 3.07 -12.61 -24.91
N SER A 44 3.77 -11.58 -25.35
CA SER A 44 5.24 -11.59 -25.45
C SER A 44 6.00 -11.31 -24.15
N MET A 45 5.34 -11.09 -23.00
CA MET A 45 6.01 -10.77 -21.72
C MET A 45 6.25 -11.97 -20.78
N THR A 46 6.12 -13.19 -21.23
CA THR A 46 6.49 -14.38 -20.44
C THR A 46 7.85 -14.95 -20.83
N ARG A 47 8.89 -14.14 -20.90
CA ARG A 47 10.27 -14.69 -20.91
C ARG A 47 10.75 -14.82 -19.49
N GLY A 48 10.88 -16.09 -19.05
CA GLY A 48 11.34 -16.44 -17.71
C GLY A 48 12.68 -15.76 -17.35
N VAL A 49 12.63 -14.94 -16.31
CA VAL A 49 13.83 -14.47 -15.63
C VAL A 49 14.37 -15.64 -14.81
N PRO A 50 15.70 -15.97 -14.89
CA PRO A 50 16.27 -17.06 -14.11
C PRO A 50 16.06 -16.80 -12.61
N SER A 51 15.65 -17.80 -11.85
CA SER A 51 15.52 -17.79 -10.40
C SER A 51 16.93 -17.77 -9.74
N GLY A 52 17.60 -16.63 -9.82
CA GLY A 52 18.75 -16.34 -8.98
C GLY A 52 18.26 -16.08 -7.55
N ARG A 53 18.96 -16.58 -6.53
CA ARG A 53 18.75 -16.16 -5.14
C ARG A 53 18.84 -14.64 -5.10
N GLN A 54 17.70 -13.95 -4.99
CA GLN A 54 17.69 -12.50 -4.78
C GLN A 54 18.24 -12.26 -3.37
N THR A 55 19.39 -11.63 -3.31
CA THR A 55 19.97 -11.12 -2.07
C THR A 55 19.24 -9.83 -1.72
N THR A 56 18.87 -9.65 -0.46
CA THR A 56 18.29 -8.39 0.05
C THR A 56 19.21 -7.23 -0.35
N PRO A 57 18.67 -6.15 -0.96
CA PRO A 57 19.48 -5.03 -1.41
C PRO A 57 20.34 -4.44 -0.30
N GLN A 58 21.60 -4.14 -0.59
CA GLN A 58 22.53 -3.61 0.40
C GLN A 58 22.65 -2.10 0.37
N ASN A 59 22.40 -1.52 -0.80
CA ASN A 59 22.45 -0.09 -1.02
C ASN A 59 21.04 0.45 -1.29
N GLN A 60 20.87 1.72 -1.01
CA GLN A 60 19.65 2.46 -1.31
C GLN A 60 19.44 2.54 -2.81
N THR A 61 18.19 2.78 -3.18
CA THR A 61 17.77 2.92 -4.56
C THR A 61 16.95 4.20 -4.73
N THR A 62 16.93 4.69 -5.96
CA THR A 62 16.04 5.76 -6.42
C THR A 62 15.59 5.47 -7.84
N LEU A 63 14.73 6.31 -8.40
CA LEU A 63 14.37 6.26 -9.82
C LEU A 63 15.53 6.74 -10.68
N GLN A 64 15.62 6.25 -11.92
CA GLN A 64 16.63 6.69 -12.89
C GLN A 64 16.17 7.98 -13.58
N ASP A 65 14.88 8.09 -13.86
CA ASP A 65 14.25 9.24 -14.51
C ASP A 65 12.90 9.52 -13.87
N HIS A 66 12.23 10.58 -14.27
CA HIS A 66 10.88 10.88 -13.83
C HIS A 66 9.83 10.11 -14.65
N ALA A 67 8.66 9.88 -14.06
CA ALA A 67 7.49 9.36 -14.75
C ALA A 67 6.22 9.97 -14.17
N SER A 68 5.24 10.28 -15.03
CA SER A 68 3.98 10.88 -14.62
C SER A 68 2.79 10.00 -14.94
N VAL A 69 1.79 10.05 -14.09
CA VAL A 69 0.47 9.46 -14.30
C VAL A 69 -0.60 10.51 -14.03
N THR A 70 -1.64 10.53 -14.86
CA THR A 70 -2.77 11.45 -14.71
C THR A 70 -4.06 10.65 -14.55
N GLY A 71 -4.91 11.06 -13.64
CA GLY A 71 -6.18 10.41 -13.36
C GLY A 71 -7.10 11.29 -12.53
N ILE A 72 -7.94 10.68 -11.72
CA ILE A 72 -8.85 11.37 -10.80
C ILE A 72 -8.64 10.83 -9.39
N GLY A 73 -8.88 11.66 -8.37
CA GLY A 73 -8.97 11.21 -6.99
C GLY A 73 -10.25 10.39 -6.77
N VAL A 74 -10.18 9.24 -6.09
CA VAL A 74 -11.35 8.39 -5.87
C VAL A 74 -12.38 9.06 -4.95
N HIS A 75 -11.92 9.82 -3.96
CA HIS A 75 -12.80 10.51 -3.03
C HIS A 75 -13.18 11.91 -3.51
N SER A 76 -12.23 12.67 -3.99
CA SER A 76 -12.43 14.05 -4.44
C SER A 76 -13.15 14.17 -5.79
N GLY A 77 -12.97 13.18 -6.67
CA GLY A 77 -13.43 13.24 -8.06
C GLY A 77 -12.71 14.29 -8.91
N LEU A 78 -11.64 14.92 -8.38
CA LEU A 78 -10.89 15.94 -9.07
C LEU A 78 -9.80 15.33 -9.95
N PRO A 79 -9.52 15.91 -11.13
CA PRO A 79 -8.38 15.53 -11.94
C PRO A 79 -7.08 15.83 -11.17
N VAL A 80 -6.11 14.97 -11.33
CA VAL A 80 -4.81 15.08 -10.65
C VAL A 80 -3.72 14.42 -11.48
N THR A 81 -2.55 15.05 -11.50
CA THR A 81 -1.30 14.51 -12.04
C THR A 81 -0.36 14.21 -10.88
N LEU A 82 0.19 13.01 -10.90
CA LEU A 82 1.27 12.59 -10.01
C LEU A 82 2.52 12.36 -10.82
N THR A 83 3.63 12.98 -10.42
CA THR A 83 4.94 12.77 -11.02
C THR A 83 5.91 12.20 -9.99
N LEU A 84 6.52 11.08 -10.34
CA LEU A 84 7.58 10.47 -9.56
C LEU A 84 8.92 11.04 -10.04
N HIS A 85 9.75 11.55 -9.13
CA HIS A 85 11.07 12.06 -9.43
C HIS A 85 12.16 11.27 -8.69
N PRO A 86 13.37 11.14 -9.27
CA PRO A 86 14.55 10.70 -8.54
C PRO A 86 14.80 11.57 -7.31
N ALA A 87 15.40 10.98 -6.27
CA ALA A 87 15.83 11.71 -5.10
C ALA A 87 17.21 11.21 -4.64
N GLU A 88 17.92 12.05 -3.90
CA GLU A 88 19.23 11.74 -3.33
C GLU A 88 19.15 10.67 -2.24
N ALA A 89 20.29 10.09 -1.90
CA ALA A 89 20.36 9.14 -0.79
C ALA A 89 19.91 9.80 0.54
N ASP A 90 19.26 9.01 1.37
CA ASP A 90 18.71 9.41 2.66
C ASP A 90 17.55 10.43 2.62
N THR A 91 17.01 10.74 1.42
CA THR A 91 15.80 11.55 1.28
C THR A 91 14.57 10.81 1.80
N GLY A 92 14.50 9.48 1.57
CA GLY A 92 13.27 8.73 1.79
C GLY A 92 12.22 9.03 0.73
N ILE A 93 10.95 8.78 1.06
CA ILE A 93 9.82 9.17 0.19
C ILE A 93 9.23 10.47 0.72
N VAL A 94 9.21 11.49 -0.14
CA VAL A 94 8.68 12.82 0.17
C VAL A 94 7.57 13.13 -0.83
N PHE A 95 6.40 13.53 -0.34
CA PHE A 95 5.34 14.06 -1.17
C PHE A 95 5.49 15.57 -1.31
N LEU A 96 5.49 16.05 -2.55
CA LEU A 96 5.46 17.48 -2.88
C LEU A 96 4.04 17.84 -3.31
N ARG A 97 3.30 18.48 -2.42
CA ARG A 97 1.97 19.02 -2.72
C ARG A 97 2.13 20.36 -3.40
N CYS A 98 1.85 20.41 -4.71
CA CYS A 98 1.93 21.65 -5.46
C CYS A 98 0.94 22.69 -4.91
N GLY A 99 1.38 23.91 -4.78
CA GLY A 99 0.55 25.02 -4.34
C GLY A 99 -0.54 25.33 -5.35
N ILE A 100 -1.73 25.69 -4.87
CA ILE A 100 -2.87 26.14 -5.67
C ILE A 100 -3.10 27.63 -5.40
N ASP A 101 -3.47 28.38 -6.43
CA ASP A 101 -3.84 29.80 -6.33
C ASP A 101 -2.78 30.69 -5.64
N GLY A 102 -1.50 30.44 -5.94
CA GLY A 102 -0.37 31.21 -5.41
C GLY A 102 0.08 30.82 -4.01
N GLN A 103 -0.45 29.75 -3.45
CA GLN A 103 0.12 29.13 -2.25
C GLN A 103 1.44 28.43 -2.60
N PRO A 104 2.43 28.42 -1.70
CA PRO A 104 3.69 27.73 -1.94
C PRO A 104 3.49 26.21 -1.96
N ASP A 105 4.36 25.53 -2.71
CA ASP A 105 4.50 24.09 -2.65
C ASP A 105 4.85 23.64 -1.23
N ARG A 106 4.42 22.43 -0.87
CA ARG A 106 4.63 21.89 0.45
C ARG A 106 5.17 20.47 0.40
N GLU A 107 6.28 20.27 1.07
CA GLU A 107 6.86 18.95 1.30
C GLU A 107 6.22 18.28 2.51
N LEU A 108 5.86 17.00 2.35
CA LEU A 108 5.28 16.13 3.37
C LEU A 108 6.07 14.82 3.39
N ASP A 109 6.81 14.57 4.46
CA ASP A 109 7.49 13.29 4.63
C ASP A 109 6.48 12.14 4.65
N ALA A 110 6.75 11.08 3.89
CA ALA A 110 6.01 9.82 4.00
C ALA A 110 6.38 9.12 5.32
N SER A 111 5.83 9.62 6.41
CA SER A 111 6.10 9.18 7.78
C SER A 111 4.79 8.90 8.52
N PHE A 112 4.82 7.92 9.43
CA PHE A 112 3.69 7.67 10.31
C PHE A 112 3.26 8.89 11.14
N ARG A 113 4.16 9.86 11.34
CA ARG A 113 3.88 11.11 12.05
C ARG A 113 3.12 12.13 11.22
N SER A 114 3.22 12.03 9.91
CA SER A 114 2.53 12.91 8.98
C SER A 114 1.09 12.46 8.69
N VAL A 115 0.66 11.31 9.24
CA VAL A 115 -0.70 10.79 9.05
C VAL A 115 -1.69 11.60 9.87
N THR A 116 -2.66 12.22 9.19
CA THR A 116 -3.71 13.05 9.82
C THR A 116 -5.06 12.37 9.83
N ALA A 117 -5.34 11.48 8.89
CA ALA A 117 -6.57 10.69 8.84
C ALA A 117 -6.32 9.30 8.24
N THR A 118 -7.17 8.35 8.62
CA THR A 118 -7.13 6.95 8.19
C THR A 118 -8.51 6.38 7.90
N GLU A 119 -9.50 7.24 7.64
CA GLU A 119 -10.85 6.84 7.29
C GLU A 119 -10.96 6.77 5.76
N PHE A 120 -11.25 5.59 5.24
CA PHE A 120 -11.32 5.21 3.82
C PHE A 120 -9.99 5.27 3.05
N ALA A 121 -9.01 6.07 3.48
CA ALA A 121 -7.70 6.20 2.86
C ALA A 121 -6.68 6.69 3.89
N THR A 122 -5.39 6.55 3.59
CA THR A 122 -4.30 7.15 4.36
C THR A 122 -4.04 8.56 3.86
N VAL A 123 -4.17 9.54 4.75
CA VAL A 123 -4.00 10.97 4.47
C VAL A 123 -2.73 11.48 5.15
N LEU A 124 -1.83 12.03 4.36
CA LEU A 124 -0.63 12.74 4.84
C LEU A 124 -0.87 14.25 4.83
N GLY A 125 -0.36 14.95 5.82
CA GLY A 125 -0.47 16.39 5.89
C GLY A 125 -0.31 16.91 7.31
N ASP A 126 -0.93 18.06 7.54
CA ASP A 126 -1.00 18.68 8.82
C ASP A 126 -2.47 19.07 9.11
N ALA A 127 -2.87 19.06 10.35
CA ALA A 127 -4.26 19.27 10.76
C ALA A 127 -4.88 20.62 10.29
N SER A 128 -4.03 21.58 9.90
CA SER A 128 -4.42 22.94 9.49
C SER A 128 -3.90 23.34 8.12
N GLY A 129 -3.21 22.44 7.42
CA GLY A 129 -2.53 22.73 6.15
C GLY A 129 -2.99 21.83 5.00
N PRO A 130 -2.36 21.98 3.83
CA PRO A 130 -2.62 21.11 2.70
C PRO A 130 -2.28 19.67 3.04
N ALA A 131 -3.16 18.75 2.62
CA ALA A 131 -3.02 17.32 2.80
C ALA A 131 -3.06 16.60 1.44
N ILE A 132 -2.55 15.37 1.42
CA ILE A 132 -2.64 14.44 0.29
C ILE A 132 -3.31 13.16 0.78
N SER A 133 -4.41 12.80 0.15
CA SER A 133 -5.19 11.59 0.45
C SER A 133 -4.81 10.42 -0.46
N THR A 134 -5.18 9.20 -0.06
CA THR A 134 -5.07 7.95 -0.86
C THR A 134 -3.62 7.64 -1.25
N THR A 135 -2.69 7.82 -0.30
CA THR A 135 -1.25 7.65 -0.54
C THR A 135 -0.79 6.18 -0.52
N GLU A 136 -1.59 5.27 0.00
CA GLU A 136 -1.27 3.87 0.25
C GLU A 136 -0.87 3.10 -1.01
N HIS A 137 -1.51 3.32 -2.17
CA HIS A 137 -1.24 2.53 -3.38
C HIS A 137 0.12 2.89 -4.01
N VAL A 138 0.46 4.17 -4.10
CA VAL A 138 1.77 4.60 -4.63
C VAL A 138 2.89 4.23 -3.66
N LEU A 139 2.66 4.36 -2.35
CA LEU A 139 3.62 3.91 -1.32
C LEU A 139 3.84 2.40 -1.38
N ALA A 140 2.77 1.61 -1.59
CA ALA A 140 2.89 0.17 -1.78
C ALA A 140 3.69 -0.19 -3.03
N ALA A 141 3.52 0.54 -4.14
CA ALA A 141 4.28 0.33 -5.36
C ALA A 141 5.77 0.65 -5.16
N LEU A 142 6.10 1.82 -4.61
CA LEU A 142 7.47 2.23 -4.33
C LEU A 142 8.17 1.22 -3.39
N HIS A 143 7.53 0.91 -2.26
CA HIS A 143 8.09 -0.04 -1.29
C HIS A 143 8.16 -1.47 -1.84
N GLY A 144 7.11 -1.93 -2.52
CA GLY A 144 7.03 -3.26 -3.13
C GLY A 144 8.09 -3.50 -4.21
N LEU A 145 8.51 -2.44 -4.91
CA LEU A 145 9.58 -2.49 -5.91
C LEU A 145 10.97 -2.18 -5.34
N GLY A 146 11.04 -1.79 -4.08
CA GLY A 146 12.29 -1.54 -3.37
C GLY A 146 12.90 -0.18 -3.66
N VAL A 147 12.10 0.85 -3.99
CA VAL A 147 12.53 2.24 -4.11
C VAL A 147 12.60 2.85 -2.71
N ASP A 148 13.77 3.36 -2.34
CA ASP A 148 14.04 3.96 -1.03
C ASP A 148 13.85 5.47 -1.03
N ASN A 149 14.19 6.13 -2.14
CA ASN A 149 14.23 7.59 -2.24
C ASN A 149 13.48 8.03 -3.50
N ALA A 150 12.47 8.88 -3.33
CA ALA A 150 11.73 9.50 -4.42
C ALA A 150 10.98 10.74 -3.93
N VAL A 151 10.83 11.74 -4.80
CA VAL A 151 9.86 12.81 -4.60
C VAL A 151 8.61 12.46 -5.40
N VAL A 152 7.47 12.49 -4.73
CA VAL A 152 6.14 12.24 -5.29
C VAL A 152 5.41 13.57 -5.39
N GLU A 153 5.50 14.22 -6.54
CA GLU A 153 4.83 15.49 -6.80
C GLU A 153 3.36 15.24 -7.14
N VAL A 154 2.45 15.99 -6.51
CA VAL A 154 1.00 15.85 -6.70
C VAL A 154 0.38 17.24 -6.81
N ASP A 155 -0.28 17.53 -7.94
CA ASP A 155 -0.95 18.80 -8.22
C ASP A 155 -2.37 18.89 -7.65
N GLY A 156 -2.85 17.85 -6.97
CA GLY A 156 -4.19 17.73 -6.39
C GLY A 156 -4.20 17.34 -4.91
N PRO A 157 -5.36 17.36 -4.25
CA PRO A 157 -5.49 17.01 -2.83
C PRO A 157 -5.43 15.50 -2.57
N GLU A 158 -5.33 14.69 -3.62
CA GLU A 158 -5.43 13.24 -3.57
C GLU A 158 -4.57 12.60 -4.64
N VAL A 159 -3.95 11.48 -4.37
CA VAL A 159 -3.25 10.64 -5.35
C VAL A 159 -4.27 10.09 -6.37
N PRO A 160 -3.97 10.07 -7.68
CA PRO A 160 -4.90 9.51 -8.67
C PRO A 160 -5.16 8.03 -8.41
N ILE A 161 -6.43 7.63 -8.42
CA ILE A 161 -6.82 6.23 -8.14
C ILE A 161 -6.44 5.27 -9.26
N MET A 162 -6.23 5.76 -10.46
CA MET A 162 -5.94 5.01 -11.66
C MET A 162 -7.02 3.95 -11.94
N ASP A 163 -6.64 2.68 -11.99
CA ASP A 163 -7.56 1.55 -12.13
C ASP A 163 -7.98 0.93 -10.78
N GLY A 164 -7.70 1.62 -9.68
CA GLY A 164 -7.99 1.15 -8.32
C GLY A 164 -6.96 0.20 -7.74
N SER A 165 -5.88 -0.08 -8.46
CA SER A 165 -4.79 -0.96 -8.04
C SER A 165 -3.45 -0.21 -8.01
N ALA A 166 -2.36 -0.89 -7.65
CA ALA A 166 -1.01 -0.35 -7.72
C ALA A 166 -0.35 -0.48 -9.11
N ALA A 167 -1.04 -1.10 -10.10
CA ALA A 167 -0.42 -1.48 -11.38
C ALA A 167 0.09 -0.29 -12.20
N ALA A 168 -0.65 0.83 -12.23
CA ALA A 168 -0.24 2.01 -12.96
C ALA A 168 1.02 2.65 -12.37
N PHE A 169 1.14 2.67 -11.04
CA PHE A 169 2.34 3.15 -10.35
C PHE A 169 3.54 2.22 -10.59
N VAL A 170 3.32 0.90 -10.58
CA VAL A 170 4.36 -0.08 -10.97
C VAL A 170 4.84 0.18 -12.40
N ALA A 171 3.92 0.40 -13.34
CA ALA A 171 4.29 0.71 -14.73
C ALA A 171 5.08 2.01 -14.85
N ALA A 172 4.71 3.06 -14.11
CA ALA A 172 5.43 4.32 -14.08
C ALA A 172 6.86 4.16 -13.50
N ILE A 173 7.00 3.39 -12.41
CA ILE A 173 8.30 3.08 -11.81
C ILE A 173 9.16 2.25 -12.77
N ASP A 174 8.57 1.25 -13.46
CA ASP A 174 9.28 0.44 -14.45
C ASP A 174 9.72 1.27 -15.67
N GLN A 175 8.90 2.25 -16.09
CA GLN A 175 9.26 3.21 -17.14
C GLN A 175 10.39 4.14 -16.71
N ALA A 176 10.35 4.67 -15.47
CA ALA A 176 11.39 5.53 -14.93
C ALA A 176 12.71 4.77 -14.72
N GLY A 177 12.64 3.45 -14.48
CA GLY A 177 13.79 2.63 -14.09
C GLY A 177 14.18 2.85 -12.64
N ILE A 178 14.92 1.89 -12.08
CA ILE A 178 15.44 1.95 -10.70
C ILE A 178 16.96 1.86 -10.75
N VAL A 179 17.65 2.76 -10.07
CA VAL A 179 19.10 2.79 -9.95
C VAL A 179 19.55 2.67 -8.50
N THR A 180 20.74 2.11 -8.30
CA THR A 180 21.34 1.96 -6.99
C THR A 180 22.17 3.19 -6.65
N LEU A 181 22.00 3.71 -5.45
CA LEU A 181 22.78 4.80 -4.88
C LEU A 181 24.02 4.26 -4.11
N PRO A 182 25.07 5.05 -3.91
CA PRO A 182 26.25 4.60 -3.18
C PRO A 182 26.02 4.43 -1.68
N ALA A 183 24.94 4.98 -1.11
CA ALA A 183 24.62 4.89 0.32
C ALA A 183 24.12 3.51 0.73
N ARG A 184 24.48 3.07 1.92
CA ARG A 184 24.02 1.78 2.48
C ARG A 184 22.55 1.84 2.85
N ARG A 185 21.83 0.75 2.55
CA ARG A 185 20.41 0.60 2.90
C ARG A 185 20.27 0.20 4.36
N ARG A 186 19.55 1.00 5.11
CA ARG A 186 19.18 0.70 6.49
C ARG A 186 17.79 0.06 6.54
N TYR A 187 17.65 -0.91 7.43
CA TYR A 187 16.40 -1.60 7.68
C TYR A 187 15.96 -1.38 9.13
N ILE A 188 14.69 -1.30 9.37
CA ILE A 188 14.09 -1.37 10.70
C ILE A 188 13.83 -2.84 11.01
N GLN A 189 14.66 -3.43 11.88
CA GLN A 189 14.47 -4.80 12.35
C GLN A 189 13.53 -4.82 13.56
N VAL A 190 12.43 -5.56 13.44
CA VAL A 190 11.52 -5.84 14.55
C VAL A 190 12.18 -6.84 15.50
N LEU A 191 12.29 -6.50 16.79
CA LEU A 191 13.00 -7.29 17.81
C LEU A 191 12.07 -8.12 18.69
N LYS A 192 10.82 -7.68 18.88
CA LYS A 192 9.80 -8.38 19.68
C LYS A 192 8.41 -8.13 19.06
N PRO A 193 7.43 -8.99 19.37
CA PRO A 193 6.06 -8.78 18.90
C PRO A 193 5.48 -7.47 19.42
N VAL A 194 4.85 -6.69 18.52
CA VAL A 194 4.06 -5.49 18.83
C VAL A 194 2.67 -5.70 18.26
N ARG A 195 1.67 -5.72 19.14
CA ARG A 195 0.27 -6.03 18.79
C ARG A 195 -0.66 -4.92 19.26
N VAL A 196 -1.57 -4.54 18.38
CA VAL A 196 -2.71 -3.66 18.66
C VAL A 196 -3.98 -4.41 18.33
N ALA A 197 -4.96 -4.43 19.23
CA ALA A 197 -6.23 -5.11 19.03
C ALA A 197 -7.40 -4.18 19.40
N LYS A 198 -8.50 -4.34 18.66
CA LYS A 198 -9.77 -3.65 18.92
C LYS A 198 -10.93 -4.60 18.59
N GLY A 199 -11.58 -5.15 19.63
CA GLY A 199 -12.56 -6.22 19.46
C GLY A 199 -11.93 -7.44 18.78
N ASP A 200 -12.58 -7.95 17.73
CA ASP A 200 -12.10 -9.08 16.93
C ASP A 200 -11.02 -8.73 15.91
N SER A 201 -10.70 -7.43 15.77
CA SER A 201 -9.67 -6.96 14.84
C SER A 201 -8.34 -6.82 15.54
N TYR A 202 -7.25 -7.25 14.90
CA TYR A 202 -5.91 -6.99 15.42
C TYR A 202 -4.88 -6.91 14.30
N GLY A 203 -3.82 -6.16 14.57
CA GLY A 203 -2.58 -6.13 13.79
C GLY A 203 -1.40 -6.46 14.69
N GLU A 204 -0.43 -7.19 14.19
CA GLU A 204 0.76 -7.60 14.90
C GLU A 204 1.99 -7.58 14.01
N LEU A 205 3.04 -6.89 14.43
CA LEU A 205 4.38 -6.98 13.86
C LEU A 205 5.24 -7.92 14.71
N ARG A 206 5.89 -8.88 14.08
CA ARG A 206 6.75 -9.90 14.72
C ARG A 206 8.14 -9.92 14.10
N PRO A 207 9.18 -10.35 14.83
CA PRO A 207 10.50 -10.56 14.25
C PRO A 207 10.46 -11.49 13.04
N TYR A 208 11.10 -11.05 11.94
CA TYR A 208 11.29 -11.83 10.71
C TYR A 208 12.48 -11.29 9.93
N ALA A 209 13.47 -12.12 9.64
CA ALA A 209 14.76 -11.65 9.15
C ALA A 209 14.93 -11.62 7.62
N ARG A 210 13.92 -12.11 6.86
CA ARG A 210 14.02 -12.24 5.39
C ARG A 210 13.40 -11.10 4.61
N GLY A 211 13.06 -9.98 5.24
CA GLY A 211 12.37 -8.85 4.64
C GLY A 211 11.03 -8.56 5.31
N LEU A 212 10.12 -7.98 4.57
CA LEU A 212 8.74 -7.78 5.01
C LEU A 212 7.87 -8.96 4.55
N ARG A 213 7.20 -9.61 5.51
CA ARG A 213 6.16 -10.59 5.25
C ARG A 213 4.80 -9.99 5.61
N ILE A 214 3.82 -10.14 4.74
CA ILE A 214 2.43 -9.72 4.97
C ILE A 214 1.55 -10.96 5.10
N GLU A 215 0.72 -10.98 6.13
CA GLU A 215 -0.32 -11.98 6.39
C GLU A 215 -1.63 -11.23 6.63
N ALA A 216 -2.48 -11.14 5.62
CA ALA A 216 -3.76 -10.43 5.67
C ALA A 216 -4.90 -11.44 5.78
N GLU A 217 -5.85 -11.16 6.67
CA GLU A 217 -7.07 -11.93 6.86
C GLU A 217 -8.25 -10.95 6.95
N ILE A 218 -9.25 -11.16 6.10
CA ILE A 218 -10.48 -10.37 6.08
C ILE A 218 -11.68 -11.27 6.33
N VAL A 219 -12.68 -10.73 7.03
CA VAL A 219 -13.95 -11.40 7.28
C VAL A 219 -15.06 -10.37 7.08
N PHE A 220 -15.88 -10.58 6.08
CA PHE A 220 -17.05 -9.78 5.79
C PHE A 220 -18.30 -10.65 5.88
N ASP A 221 -19.35 -10.11 6.46
CA ASP A 221 -20.70 -10.73 6.41
C ASP A 221 -21.32 -10.49 5.04
N HIS A 222 -20.68 -11.08 4.02
CA HIS A 222 -21.09 -10.97 2.63
C HIS A 222 -20.69 -12.23 1.85
N PRO A 223 -21.62 -12.90 1.12
CA PRO A 223 -21.38 -14.21 0.51
C PRO A 223 -20.24 -14.24 -0.52
N LEU A 224 -19.97 -13.12 -1.21
CA LEU A 224 -18.89 -13.03 -2.20
C LEU A 224 -17.51 -12.83 -1.58
N ILE A 225 -17.43 -12.34 -0.35
CA ILE A 225 -16.15 -12.11 0.32
C ILE A 225 -15.91 -13.18 1.37
N GLY A 226 -16.85 -13.31 2.33
CA GLY A 226 -16.75 -14.25 3.42
C GLY A 226 -15.46 -14.09 4.21
N HIS A 227 -14.76 -15.19 4.42
CA HIS A 227 -13.44 -15.26 5.02
C HIS A 227 -12.39 -15.50 3.94
N GLN A 228 -11.43 -14.58 3.82
CA GLN A 228 -10.28 -14.70 2.91
C GLN A 228 -8.99 -14.48 3.69
N ALA A 229 -7.96 -15.24 3.38
CA ALA A 229 -6.62 -15.09 3.95
C ALA A 229 -5.57 -15.15 2.84
N PHE A 230 -4.55 -14.31 2.95
CA PHE A 230 -3.47 -14.21 1.99
C PHE A 230 -2.15 -13.91 2.69
N ALA A 231 -1.06 -14.54 2.25
CA ALA A 231 0.25 -14.31 2.83
C ALA A 231 1.36 -14.41 1.78
N LEU A 232 2.34 -13.49 1.86
CA LEU A 232 3.53 -13.50 1.02
C LEU A 232 4.72 -12.78 1.67
N ASP A 233 5.91 -13.09 1.19
CA ASP A 233 7.09 -12.26 1.40
C ASP A 233 7.12 -11.18 0.31
N VAL A 234 7.29 -9.90 0.72
CA VAL A 234 7.28 -8.76 -0.21
C VAL A 234 8.61 -8.69 -0.95
N GLU A 235 8.58 -9.08 -2.20
CA GLU A 235 9.70 -9.00 -3.15
C GLU A 235 9.22 -8.36 -4.45
N PRO A 236 10.06 -7.62 -5.20
CA PRO A 236 9.63 -6.89 -6.39
C PRO A 236 8.87 -7.74 -7.42
N ASN A 237 9.37 -8.93 -7.75
CA ASN A 237 8.71 -9.82 -8.71
C ASN A 237 7.42 -10.43 -8.16
N VAL A 238 7.38 -10.72 -6.84
CA VAL A 238 6.19 -11.25 -6.17
C VAL A 238 5.12 -10.17 -6.10
N PHE A 239 5.48 -8.93 -5.73
CA PHE A 239 4.57 -7.80 -5.70
C PHE A 239 3.90 -7.56 -7.06
N ARG A 240 4.69 -7.51 -8.15
CA ARG A 240 4.17 -7.34 -9.51
C ARG A 240 3.17 -8.43 -9.89
N ARG A 241 3.50 -9.69 -9.64
CA ARG A 241 2.71 -10.84 -10.07
C ARG A 241 1.46 -11.05 -9.21
N GLU A 242 1.62 -10.95 -7.89
CA GLU A 242 0.59 -11.40 -6.95
C GLU A 242 -0.27 -10.27 -6.41
N LEU A 243 0.22 -9.03 -6.36
CA LEU A 243 -0.46 -7.93 -5.70
C LEU A 243 -0.82 -6.78 -6.62
N ALA A 244 0.12 -6.28 -7.39
CA ALA A 244 0.03 -4.98 -8.06
C ALA A 244 -1.31 -4.71 -8.77
N ARG A 245 -1.99 -5.74 -9.28
CA ARG A 245 -3.24 -5.65 -10.04
C ARG A 245 -4.51 -5.80 -9.20
N ALA A 246 -4.42 -6.06 -7.90
CA ALA A 246 -5.60 -6.20 -7.05
C ALA A 246 -6.24 -4.83 -6.78
N ARG A 247 -7.51 -4.67 -7.18
CA ARG A 247 -8.24 -3.41 -7.12
C ARG A 247 -8.91 -3.19 -5.77
N THR A 248 -9.06 -1.90 -5.43
CA THR A 248 -9.94 -1.48 -4.33
C THR A 248 -11.39 -1.88 -4.61
N PHE A 249 -12.19 -1.97 -3.56
CA PHE A 249 -13.58 -2.41 -3.65
C PHE A 249 -14.50 -1.64 -2.73
N GLY A 250 -15.76 -1.61 -3.10
CA GLY A 250 -16.82 -0.98 -2.30
C GLY A 250 -18.16 -1.64 -2.52
N PHE A 251 -19.08 -1.40 -1.60
CA PHE A 251 -20.45 -1.91 -1.68
C PHE A 251 -21.37 -0.87 -2.28
N MET A 252 -22.17 -1.28 -3.27
CA MET A 252 -23.16 -0.41 -3.90
C MET A 252 -24.14 0.21 -2.86
N ARG A 253 -24.49 -0.55 -1.83
CA ARG A 253 -25.37 -0.09 -0.75
C ARG A 253 -24.83 1.11 0.05
N ASP A 254 -23.50 1.30 0.06
CA ASP A 254 -22.83 2.36 0.84
C ASP A 254 -22.59 3.64 0.02
N VAL A 255 -22.77 3.59 -1.31
CA VAL A 255 -22.44 4.67 -2.23
C VAL A 255 -23.17 5.98 -1.88
N ALA A 256 -24.49 5.92 -1.65
CA ALA A 256 -25.26 7.11 -1.31
C ALA A 256 -24.79 7.78 -0.02
N LYS A 257 -24.41 6.97 0.98
CA LYS A 257 -23.87 7.46 2.25
C LYS A 257 -22.48 8.07 2.06
N LEU A 258 -21.62 7.45 1.26
CA LEU A 258 -20.29 7.97 0.95
C LEU A 258 -20.41 9.32 0.21
N TRP A 259 -21.24 9.41 -0.80
CA TRP A 259 -21.45 10.67 -1.54
C TRP A 259 -21.98 11.79 -0.65
N SER A 260 -22.96 11.50 0.23
CA SER A 260 -23.47 12.50 1.17
C SER A 260 -22.42 13.00 2.17
N ALA A 261 -21.38 12.19 2.42
CA ALA A 261 -20.25 12.54 3.27
C ALA A 261 -19.05 13.12 2.49
N GLY A 262 -19.18 13.32 1.16
CA GLY A 262 -18.12 13.87 0.32
C GLY A 262 -17.02 12.88 -0.09
N TYR A 263 -17.29 11.57 0.00
CA TYR A 263 -16.36 10.50 -0.40
C TYR A 263 -16.84 9.77 -1.66
N ALA A 264 -15.92 9.07 -2.31
CA ALA A 264 -16.16 8.25 -3.49
C ALA A 264 -16.79 9.00 -4.67
N LEU A 265 -16.51 10.32 -4.81
CA LEU A 265 -17.05 11.16 -5.88
C LEU A 265 -16.47 10.81 -7.25
N GLY A 266 -15.26 10.25 -7.28
CA GLY A 266 -14.57 9.77 -8.49
C GLY A 266 -14.63 8.24 -8.67
N ALA A 267 -15.33 7.51 -7.79
CA ALA A 267 -15.43 6.06 -7.89
C ALA A 267 -16.27 5.64 -9.12
N SER A 268 -15.77 4.65 -9.87
CA SER A 268 -16.42 4.10 -11.05
C SER A 268 -16.16 2.60 -11.17
N PHE A 269 -16.79 1.92 -12.13
CA PHE A 269 -16.47 0.51 -12.44
C PHE A 269 -15.06 0.32 -12.99
N GLU A 270 -14.43 1.36 -13.52
CA GLU A 270 -13.07 1.30 -14.06
C GLU A 270 -12.00 1.27 -12.98
N ASN A 271 -12.29 1.85 -11.80
CA ASN A 271 -11.33 2.03 -10.72
C ASN A 271 -11.72 1.37 -9.39
N THR A 272 -12.87 0.70 -9.31
CA THR A 272 -13.37 0.09 -8.07
C THR A 272 -14.10 -1.21 -8.39
N VAL A 273 -13.81 -2.28 -7.68
CA VAL A 273 -14.65 -3.48 -7.71
C VAL A 273 -15.91 -3.20 -6.91
N VAL A 274 -17.04 -3.08 -7.61
CA VAL A 274 -18.34 -2.73 -7.01
C VAL A 274 -19.13 -3.99 -6.72
N ILE A 275 -19.52 -4.15 -5.45
CA ILE A 275 -20.21 -5.33 -4.93
C ILE A 275 -21.66 -4.98 -4.68
N ALA A 276 -22.58 -5.67 -5.37
CA ALA A 276 -23.99 -5.70 -5.05
C ALA A 276 -24.29 -6.84 -4.06
N GLU A 277 -25.59 -7.08 -3.74
CA GLU A 277 -25.99 -8.08 -2.74
C GLU A 277 -25.46 -9.50 -2.98
N ASN A 278 -25.33 -9.92 -4.26
CA ASN A 278 -24.95 -11.29 -4.62
C ASN A 278 -24.00 -11.39 -5.83
N ARG A 279 -23.48 -10.28 -6.32
CA ARG A 279 -22.61 -10.27 -7.50
C ARG A 279 -21.67 -9.07 -7.53
N VAL A 280 -20.55 -9.22 -8.22
CA VAL A 280 -19.71 -8.11 -8.67
C VAL A 280 -20.38 -7.47 -9.88
N LEU A 281 -20.45 -6.14 -9.91
CA LEU A 281 -21.12 -5.40 -10.98
C LEU A 281 -20.20 -5.09 -12.16
N ASN A 282 -18.88 -5.13 -11.95
CA ASN A 282 -17.90 -4.87 -13.00
C ASN A 282 -18.03 -5.92 -14.13
N PRO A 283 -18.19 -5.49 -15.39
CA PRO A 283 -18.38 -6.41 -16.52
C PRO A 283 -17.21 -7.40 -16.74
N GLU A 284 -15.98 -6.95 -16.43
CA GLU A 284 -14.77 -7.76 -16.54
C GLU A 284 -14.58 -8.77 -15.40
N GLY A 285 -15.39 -8.67 -14.35
CA GLY A 285 -15.31 -9.52 -13.17
C GLY A 285 -14.09 -9.24 -12.29
N MET A 286 -13.66 -10.27 -11.57
CA MET A 286 -12.51 -10.23 -10.66
C MET A 286 -11.22 -10.59 -11.40
N ARG A 287 -10.11 -9.91 -11.04
CA ARG A 287 -8.75 -10.21 -11.54
C ARG A 287 -8.09 -11.38 -10.81
N PHE A 288 -8.48 -11.59 -9.55
CA PHE A 288 -8.08 -12.71 -8.70
C PHE A 288 -9.30 -13.24 -7.96
N SER A 289 -9.37 -14.52 -7.68
CA SER A 289 -10.46 -15.12 -6.90
C SER A 289 -10.53 -14.57 -5.46
N ASP A 290 -9.39 -14.10 -4.96
CA ASP A 290 -9.16 -13.53 -3.64
C ASP A 290 -8.71 -12.05 -3.71
N GLU A 291 -9.20 -11.30 -4.72
CA GLU A 291 -8.78 -9.92 -5.01
C GLU A 291 -8.95 -8.99 -3.80
N PHE A 292 -10.01 -9.18 -3.02
CA PHE A 292 -10.31 -8.35 -1.86
C PHE A 292 -9.21 -8.40 -0.78
N VAL A 293 -8.76 -9.59 -0.40
CA VAL A 293 -7.70 -9.73 0.61
C VAL A 293 -6.33 -9.33 0.05
N ARG A 294 -6.07 -9.54 -1.25
CA ARG A 294 -4.85 -9.06 -1.91
C ARG A 294 -4.78 -7.54 -1.89
N HIS A 295 -5.90 -6.86 -2.15
CA HIS A 295 -5.93 -5.40 -2.04
C HIS A 295 -5.67 -4.93 -0.61
N LYS A 296 -6.23 -5.60 0.41
CA LYS A 296 -5.90 -5.29 1.81
C LYS A 296 -4.44 -5.55 2.17
N ALA A 297 -3.75 -6.45 1.46
CA ALA A 297 -2.31 -6.61 1.59
C ALA A 297 -1.54 -5.43 0.94
N ILE A 298 -2.01 -4.88 -0.20
CA ILE A 298 -1.44 -3.65 -0.79
C ILE A 298 -1.56 -2.49 0.19
N ASP A 299 -2.76 -2.24 0.74
CA ASP A 299 -3.00 -1.20 1.74
C ASP A 299 -2.02 -1.32 2.92
N ALA A 300 -1.85 -2.54 3.45
CA ALA A 300 -0.94 -2.78 4.56
C ALA A 300 0.53 -2.49 4.20
N ILE A 301 0.98 -2.83 2.98
CA ILE A 301 2.33 -2.53 2.52
C ILE A 301 2.55 -1.02 2.43
N GLY A 302 1.61 -0.29 1.86
CA GLY A 302 1.67 1.18 1.73
C GLY A 302 1.66 1.89 3.07
N ASP A 303 0.77 1.49 3.97
CA ASP A 303 0.70 2.07 5.32
C ASP A 303 1.97 1.78 6.15
N LEU A 304 2.55 0.59 6.01
CA LEU A 304 3.80 0.22 6.69
C LEU A 304 5.04 0.88 6.06
N ALA A 305 4.99 1.30 4.80
CA ALA A 305 6.06 2.08 4.17
C ALA A 305 6.31 3.42 4.89
N LEU A 306 5.32 3.92 5.63
CA LEU A 306 5.42 5.11 6.49
C LEU A 306 6.36 4.93 7.70
N SER A 307 7.00 3.78 7.85
CA SER A 307 8.07 3.56 8.83
C SER A 307 9.34 4.38 8.54
N GLY A 308 9.50 4.89 7.32
CA GLY A 308 10.66 5.70 6.88
C GLY A 308 11.88 4.86 6.49
N ALA A 309 11.84 3.54 6.63
CA ALA A 309 12.84 2.60 6.11
C ALA A 309 12.19 1.21 5.97
N PRO A 310 12.72 0.33 5.09
CA PRO A 310 12.18 -1.02 4.91
C PRO A 310 12.20 -1.83 6.20
N LEU A 311 11.12 -2.56 6.46
CA LEU A 311 10.96 -3.40 7.64
C LEU A 311 11.56 -4.80 7.43
N LEU A 312 12.25 -5.31 8.44
CA LEU A 312 12.52 -6.74 8.65
C LEU A 312 11.56 -7.23 9.73
N GLY A 313 10.41 -7.72 9.29
CA GLY A 313 9.34 -8.12 10.18
C GLY A 313 8.22 -8.85 9.43
N ALA A 314 7.41 -9.61 10.15
CA ALA A 314 6.18 -10.20 9.65
C ALA A 314 4.99 -9.43 10.23
N TYR A 315 4.17 -8.85 9.36
CA TYR A 315 2.94 -8.17 9.73
C TYR A 315 1.74 -9.07 9.48
N ARG A 316 0.96 -9.32 10.53
CA ARG A 316 -0.33 -10.00 10.46
C ARG A 316 -1.45 -9.01 10.74
N SER A 317 -2.42 -8.93 9.84
CA SER A 317 -3.63 -8.12 9.96
C SER A 317 -4.86 -9.01 9.88
N VAL A 318 -5.69 -8.99 10.92
CA VAL A 318 -6.97 -9.68 10.97
C VAL A 318 -8.09 -8.65 11.09
N ARG A 319 -8.99 -8.59 10.10
CA ARG A 319 -10.08 -7.61 9.98
C ARG A 319 -9.56 -6.16 10.09
N GLY A 320 -8.34 -5.91 9.55
CA GLY A 320 -7.66 -4.63 9.62
C GLY A 320 -8.02 -3.68 8.49
N GLY A 321 -7.46 -2.49 8.57
CA GLY A 321 -7.50 -1.40 7.60
C GLY A 321 -6.54 -0.30 8.04
N HIS A 322 -6.48 0.82 7.33
CA HIS A 322 -5.50 1.91 7.51
C HIS A 322 -5.33 2.32 8.97
N LYS A 323 -6.43 2.48 9.71
CA LYS A 323 -6.40 2.86 11.13
C LYS A 323 -5.63 1.85 11.99
N LEU A 324 -5.82 0.55 11.75
CA LEU A 324 -5.13 -0.49 12.50
C LEU A 324 -3.66 -0.59 12.06
N ASN A 325 -3.39 -0.52 10.77
CA ASN A 325 -2.04 -0.53 10.21
C ASN A 325 -1.21 0.61 10.80
N HIS A 326 -1.75 1.83 10.79
CA HIS A 326 -1.13 3.01 11.38
C HIS A 326 -0.94 2.87 12.89
N ALA A 327 -1.93 2.33 13.62
CA ALA A 327 -1.82 2.13 15.07
C ALA A 327 -0.70 1.14 15.44
N VAL A 328 -0.54 0.04 14.69
CA VAL A 328 0.55 -0.92 14.91
C VAL A 328 1.91 -0.32 14.60
N LEU A 329 2.00 0.42 13.48
CA LEU A 329 3.24 1.11 13.12
C LEU A 329 3.61 2.16 14.18
N THR A 330 2.65 2.95 14.64
CA THR A 330 2.86 3.94 15.72
C THR A 330 3.30 3.26 17.01
N ALA A 331 2.69 2.13 17.39
CA ALA A 331 3.08 1.38 18.57
C ALA A 331 4.52 0.84 18.46
N LEU A 332 4.90 0.29 17.28
CA LEU A 332 6.26 -0.16 17.02
C LEU A 332 7.25 1.03 17.18
N MET A 333 7.02 2.11 16.45
CA MET A 333 7.96 3.24 16.40
C MET A 333 8.08 4.00 17.72
N SER A 334 7.06 3.94 18.57
CA SER A 334 7.06 4.53 19.90
C SER A 334 7.82 3.70 20.94
N ASP A 335 7.94 2.39 20.75
CA ASP A 335 8.69 1.51 21.65
C ASP A 335 10.12 1.27 21.13
N ARG A 336 11.07 2.07 21.61
CA ARG A 336 12.48 1.97 21.21
C ARG A 336 13.16 0.64 21.53
N THR A 337 12.54 -0.21 22.34
CA THR A 337 13.04 -1.56 22.64
C THR A 337 12.49 -2.62 21.67
N ALA A 338 11.51 -2.27 20.83
CA ALA A 338 10.85 -3.17 19.89
C ALA A 338 11.53 -3.24 18.53
N TRP A 339 12.45 -2.32 18.23
CA TRP A 339 13.11 -2.26 16.93
C TRP A 339 14.50 -1.64 17.00
N THR A 340 15.30 -1.88 15.98
CA THR A 340 16.60 -1.24 15.78
C THR A 340 16.89 -1.06 14.29
N TYR A 341 17.79 -0.15 13.94
CA TYR A 341 18.34 -0.09 12.60
C TYR A 341 19.43 -1.13 12.41
N VAL A 342 19.40 -1.79 11.25
CA VAL A 342 20.45 -2.72 10.79
C VAL A 342 20.77 -2.47 9.34
N GLU A 343 22.01 -2.77 8.96
CA GLU A 343 22.45 -2.86 7.57
C GLU A 343 22.72 -4.34 7.24
N MET A 344 22.43 -4.75 6.00
CA MET A 344 22.73 -6.11 5.59
C MET A 344 24.23 -6.30 5.44
N PRO A 345 24.82 -7.39 5.98
CA PRO A 345 26.23 -7.69 5.83
C PRO A 345 26.61 -7.90 4.35
N GLU A 346 27.84 -7.56 4.00
CA GLU A 346 28.34 -7.82 2.65
C GLU A 346 28.33 -9.31 2.30
N PRO A 347 27.94 -9.68 1.06
CA PRO A 347 28.06 -11.05 0.61
C PRO A 347 29.53 -11.48 0.66
N GLY A 348 29.83 -12.48 1.47
CA GLY A 348 31.20 -13.04 1.58
C GLY A 348 32.02 -12.62 2.80
N ARG A 349 31.59 -11.61 3.56
CA ARG A 349 32.24 -11.33 4.86
C ARG A 349 31.67 -12.29 5.91
N ARG A 350 32.27 -13.48 6.01
CA ARG A 350 32.08 -14.36 7.18
C ARG A 350 32.45 -13.55 8.41
N VAL A 351 31.49 -13.27 9.28
CA VAL A 351 31.79 -12.83 10.64
C VAL A 351 32.60 -13.98 11.25
N ARG A 352 33.90 -13.78 11.43
CA ARG A 352 34.74 -14.71 12.21
C ARG A 352 34.13 -14.68 13.62
N GLY A 353 33.34 -15.69 13.92
CA GLY A 353 32.83 -15.91 15.28
C GLY A 353 34.04 -16.12 16.19
N HIS A 354 33.92 -15.68 17.43
CA HIS A 354 34.92 -15.88 18.51
C HIS A 354 35.24 -17.35 18.82
N ALA A 355 34.80 -18.33 17.99
CA ALA A 355 35.11 -19.74 18.15
C ALA A 355 36.50 -20.17 17.64
N ASP A 356 37.20 -19.35 16.82
CA ASP A 356 38.47 -19.73 16.23
C ASP A 356 39.71 -19.36 17.10
N LEU A 357 39.49 -18.82 18.30
CA LEU A 357 40.61 -18.53 19.24
C LEU A 357 40.97 -19.70 20.20
N ALA A 358 40.18 -20.78 20.16
CA ALA A 358 40.42 -21.94 21.06
C ALA A 358 41.33 -23.02 20.45
N SER A 359 41.70 -22.94 19.16
CA SER A 359 42.49 -24.00 18.49
C SER A 359 43.99 -23.70 18.32
N SER A 360 44.50 -22.61 18.89
CA SER A 360 45.97 -22.28 18.79
C SER A 360 46.78 -22.58 20.07
N LEU A 361 46.22 -23.27 21.05
CA LEU A 361 46.95 -23.77 22.22
C LEU A 361 47.08 -25.29 22.16
N ALA A 362 47.79 -25.80 21.13
CA ALA A 362 48.33 -27.16 21.17
C ALA A 362 49.60 -27.16 22.04
N ALA A 363 49.51 -27.78 23.21
CA ALA A 363 50.67 -28.05 24.07
C ALA A 363 51.67 -28.98 23.35
N PRO A 364 53.00 -28.82 23.55
CA PRO A 364 53.97 -29.72 22.96
C PRO A 364 53.86 -31.11 23.62
N ALA A 365 53.78 -32.15 22.77
CA ALA A 365 53.83 -33.53 23.21
C ALA A 365 55.26 -33.86 23.69
N TYR A 366 55.41 -34.20 24.97
CA TYR A 366 56.59 -34.87 25.51
C TYR A 366 56.54 -36.32 25.07
N GLY A 367 57.57 -36.77 24.30
CA GLY A 367 57.79 -38.17 24.01
C GLY A 367 58.57 -38.82 25.18
N PRO A 368 58.38 -40.12 25.45
CA PRO A 368 59.16 -40.81 26.51
C PRO A 368 60.54 -41.11 26.06
N ASP A 369 61.55 -40.79 26.94
CA ASP A 369 62.90 -41.27 26.88
C ASP A 369 62.99 -42.80 27.00
N VAL A 370 63.66 -43.43 26.07
CA VAL A 370 64.04 -44.84 26.15
C VAL A 370 65.52 -44.88 26.34
N SER A 371 65.96 -45.36 27.49
CA SER A 371 67.21 -45.94 27.71
C SER A 371 67.10 -47.39 28.13
#